data_6090a817760e77e1127a95d66bc1c86d
#
_entry.id   6090a817760e77e1127a95d66bc1c86d
#
_cell.length_a   1.000
_cell.length_b   1.000
_cell.length_c   1.000
_cell.angle_alpha   90.00
_cell.angle_beta   90.00
_cell.angle_gamma   90.00
#
_symmetry.space_group_name_H-M   'P 1'
#
loop_
_entity.id
_entity.type
_entity.pdbx_description
1 polymer ?
#
loop_
_entity_poly.entity_id
_entity_poly.type
_entity_poly.pdbx_seq_one_letter_code
_entity_poly.pdbx_strand_id
1 'polypeptide(L)'
;VCRDFLEPSTASVIHNNLKLPGETFVFDVSNACLGVLNGMSIIASMIEQNQILAGLVVAGENGGPLVNSTIETLLAQKDITRSEIKSSFASLTIGSAAVGVVLAHEKIARHGHRLLGGVSMAETQFNQLCRGSDDSGAGGEWSPLMETDSETLMLEGCRLAGKTWGRTREVLGWNNEEVSRVFCHQVGKGHRKLMYENVGLD
;
A
#
# COMPACT_ATOMS: atom_id res chain seq x y z
N VAL A 1 4.05 -2.12 6.08
CA VAL A 1 3.73 -2.76 7.36
C VAL A 1 4.96 -2.83 8.25
N CYS A 2 6.09 -3.21 7.70
CA CYS A 2 7.34 -3.33 8.45
C CYS A 2 8.22 -2.12 8.19
N ARG A 3 8.39 -1.26 9.21
CA ARG A 3 9.33 -0.14 9.19
C ARG A 3 10.58 -0.56 9.95
N ASP A 4 11.74 -0.22 9.43
CA ASP A 4 13.00 -0.52 10.13
C ASP A 4 13.21 0.40 11.35
N PHE A 5 12.64 1.62 11.31
CA PHE A 5 12.80 2.63 12.37
C PHE A 5 11.74 3.73 12.24
N LEU A 6 11.41 4.39 13.35
CA LEU A 6 10.51 5.56 13.36
C LEU A 6 11.24 6.85 13.01
N GLU A 7 12.48 7.01 13.47
CA GLU A 7 13.35 8.15 13.23
C GLU A 7 14.76 7.68 12.86
N PRO A 8 15.39 8.36 11.91
CA PRO A 8 14.88 9.43 11.06
C PRO A 8 13.80 8.94 10.08
N SER A 9 13.15 9.86 9.32
CA SER A 9 12.23 9.45 8.26
C SER A 9 12.92 8.56 7.24
N THR A 10 12.24 7.56 6.72
CA THR A 10 12.75 6.68 5.63
C THR A 10 13.17 7.50 4.42
N ALA A 11 12.39 8.53 4.09
CA ALA A 11 12.70 9.46 3.01
C ALA A 11 14.06 10.17 3.20
N SER A 12 14.45 10.53 4.44
CA SER A 12 15.76 11.15 4.71
C SER A 12 16.91 10.20 4.42
N VAL A 13 16.77 8.93 4.77
CA VAL A 13 17.79 7.91 4.51
C VAL A 13 17.95 7.67 3.01
N ILE A 14 16.83 7.56 2.29
CA ILE A 14 16.83 7.39 0.83
C ILE A 14 17.41 8.61 0.14
N HIS A 15 17.02 9.83 0.55
CA HIS A 15 17.57 11.09 0.06
C HIS A 15 19.10 11.13 0.17
N ASN A 16 19.62 10.80 1.35
CA ASN A 16 21.06 10.77 1.58
C ASN A 16 21.77 9.70 0.71
N ASN A 17 21.20 8.52 0.57
CA ASN A 17 21.77 7.44 -0.23
C ASN A 17 21.80 7.78 -1.72
N LEU A 18 20.77 8.45 -2.22
CA LEU A 18 20.67 8.90 -3.61
C LEU A 18 21.44 10.20 -3.88
N LYS A 19 21.99 10.85 -2.84
CA LYS A 19 22.68 12.14 -2.95
C LYS A 19 21.83 13.21 -3.63
N LEU A 20 20.55 13.27 -3.27
CA LEU A 20 19.65 14.29 -3.82
C LEU A 20 20.03 15.70 -3.31
N PRO A 21 19.64 16.77 -4.05
CA PRO A 21 19.93 18.15 -3.65
C PRO A 21 19.33 18.50 -2.27
N GLY A 22 20.03 19.36 -1.52
CA GLY A 22 19.61 19.75 -0.16
C GLY A 22 18.29 20.53 -0.09
N GLU A 23 17.84 21.09 -1.22
CA GLU A 23 16.55 21.77 -1.34
C GLU A 23 15.37 20.79 -1.54
N THR A 24 15.65 19.49 -1.64
CA THR A 24 14.60 18.47 -1.81
C THR A 24 13.76 18.37 -0.53
N PHE A 25 12.45 18.55 -0.66
CA PHE A 25 11.51 18.32 0.44
C PHE A 25 11.33 16.82 0.67
N VAL A 26 11.50 16.36 1.91
CA VAL A 26 11.46 14.94 2.28
C VAL A 26 10.45 14.68 3.40
N PHE A 27 9.64 13.64 3.26
CA PHE A 27 8.68 13.20 4.28
C PHE A 27 8.22 11.77 3.99
N ASP A 28 7.73 11.10 5.03
CA ASP A 28 7.14 9.78 4.92
C ASP A 28 5.60 9.86 4.85
N VAL A 29 5.00 8.92 4.11
CA VAL A 29 3.55 8.70 4.07
C VAL A 29 3.25 7.31 4.60
N SER A 30 2.48 7.23 5.68
CA SER A 30 2.09 5.96 6.29
C SER A 30 0.61 5.68 6.05
N ASN A 31 0.31 4.77 5.13
CA ASN A 31 -1.04 4.24 4.89
C ASN A 31 -0.99 2.80 4.36
N ALA A 32 -0.20 1.96 4.99
CA ALA A 32 -0.06 0.54 4.64
C ALA A 32 0.02 0.33 3.11
N CYS A 33 -0.78 -0.57 2.56
CA CYS A 33 -0.79 -0.94 1.12
C CYS A 33 -1.13 0.23 0.18
N LEU A 34 -1.72 1.32 0.68
CA LEU A 34 -2.09 2.51 -0.11
C LEU A 34 -1.02 3.61 -0.09
N GLY A 35 0.06 3.46 0.68
CA GLY A 35 1.08 4.49 0.85
C GLY A 35 1.65 5.03 -0.47
N VAL A 36 1.94 4.14 -1.43
CA VAL A 36 2.45 4.55 -2.76
C VAL A 36 1.44 5.40 -3.51
N LEU A 37 0.17 4.98 -3.57
CA LEU A 37 -0.88 5.74 -4.27
C LEU A 37 -1.16 7.08 -3.59
N ASN A 38 -1.13 7.13 -2.26
CA ASN A 38 -1.25 8.40 -1.53
C ASN A 38 -0.06 9.32 -1.80
N GLY A 39 1.17 8.79 -1.77
CA GLY A 39 2.37 9.53 -2.15
C GLY A 39 2.28 10.11 -3.56
N MET A 40 1.85 9.29 -4.53
CA MET A 40 1.63 9.76 -5.91
C MET A 40 0.60 10.90 -5.97
N SER A 41 -0.52 10.79 -5.27
CA SER A 41 -1.56 11.83 -5.24
C SER A 41 -1.06 13.13 -4.62
N ILE A 42 -0.27 13.05 -3.53
CA ILE A 42 0.33 14.22 -2.90
C ILE A 42 1.31 14.91 -3.86
N ILE A 43 2.25 14.16 -4.43
CA ILE A 43 3.23 14.70 -5.38
C ILE A 43 2.55 15.30 -6.61
N ALA A 44 1.53 14.64 -7.17
CA ALA A 44 0.77 15.17 -8.29
C ALA A 44 0.13 16.52 -7.96
N SER A 45 -0.49 16.64 -6.77
CA SER A 45 -1.08 17.90 -6.31
C SER A 45 -0.03 19.01 -6.14
N MET A 46 1.14 18.70 -5.62
CA MET A 46 2.25 19.66 -5.51
C MET A 46 2.76 20.12 -6.88
N ILE A 47 2.82 19.22 -7.86
CA ILE A 47 3.22 19.54 -9.24
C ILE A 47 2.15 20.44 -9.89
N GLU A 48 0.87 20.10 -9.79
CA GLU A 48 -0.22 20.89 -10.36
C GLU A 48 -0.29 22.31 -9.78
N GLN A 49 0.05 22.46 -8.50
CA GLN A 49 0.15 23.77 -7.84
C GLN A 49 1.47 24.51 -8.12
N ASN A 50 2.34 23.98 -8.98
CA ASN A 50 3.66 24.52 -9.31
C ASN A 50 4.60 24.71 -8.09
N GLN A 51 4.41 23.93 -7.04
CA GLN A 51 5.30 23.93 -5.87
C GLN A 51 6.61 23.19 -6.17
N ILE A 52 6.53 22.12 -6.97
CA ILE A 52 7.67 21.32 -7.42
C ILE A 52 7.50 20.97 -8.90
N LEU A 53 8.60 20.68 -9.59
CA LEU A 53 8.59 20.19 -10.98
C LEU A 53 8.64 18.67 -11.08
N ALA A 54 9.17 18.00 -10.07
CA ALA A 54 9.22 16.54 -10.01
C ALA A 54 9.22 16.05 -8.56
N GLY A 55 8.77 14.83 -8.35
CA GLY A 55 8.86 14.14 -7.09
C GLY A 55 9.06 12.65 -7.28
N LEU A 56 9.73 12.03 -6.31
CA LEU A 56 10.01 10.60 -6.25
C LEU A 56 9.23 9.98 -5.10
N VAL A 57 8.39 9.01 -5.39
CA VAL A 57 7.71 8.17 -4.39
C VAL A 57 8.44 6.83 -4.33
N VAL A 58 8.90 6.44 -3.16
CA VAL A 58 9.60 5.16 -2.94
C VAL A 58 8.89 4.36 -1.86
N ALA A 59 8.73 3.08 -2.08
CA ALA A 59 8.31 2.14 -1.06
C ALA A 59 9.19 0.90 -1.09
N GLY A 60 9.51 0.37 0.08
CA GLY A 60 10.18 -0.90 0.27
C GLY A 60 9.49 -1.69 1.37
N GLU A 61 9.32 -2.98 1.16
CA GLU A 61 8.77 -3.89 2.16
C GLU A 61 9.72 -5.08 2.30
N ASN A 62 10.10 -5.37 3.53
CA ASN A 62 10.80 -6.60 3.91
C ASN A 62 9.87 -7.42 4.80
N GLY A 63 9.18 -8.40 4.22
CA GLY A 63 8.25 -9.26 4.93
C GLY A 63 8.92 -10.30 5.86
N GLY A 64 10.24 -10.52 5.74
CA GLY A 64 10.97 -11.54 6.49
C GLY A 64 10.76 -11.46 8.01
N PRO A 65 10.97 -10.33 8.66
CA PRO A 65 10.75 -10.19 10.11
C PRO A 65 9.33 -10.57 10.55
N LEU A 66 8.30 -10.12 9.82
CA LEU A 66 6.91 -10.46 10.15
C LEU A 66 6.63 -11.95 10.00
N VAL A 67 7.13 -12.58 8.93
CA VAL A 67 7.00 -14.03 8.70
C VAL A 67 7.67 -14.81 9.83
N ASN A 68 8.92 -14.49 10.17
CA ASN A 68 9.69 -15.19 11.21
C ASN A 68 9.02 -15.06 12.58
N SER A 69 8.67 -13.85 12.97
CA SER A 69 7.97 -13.56 14.24
C SER A 69 6.63 -14.31 14.33
N THR A 70 5.88 -14.37 13.23
CA THR A 70 4.63 -15.11 13.17
C THR A 70 4.87 -16.62 13.34
N ILE A 71 5.87 -17.18 12.66
CA ILE A 71 6.23 -18.60 12.80
C ILE A 71 6.65 -18.92 14.24
N GLU A 72 7.51 -18.11 14.83
CA GLU A 72 7.98 -18.29 16.22
C GLU A 72 6.81 -18.25 17.21
N THR A 73 5.90 -17.28 17.04
CA THR A 73 4.71 -17.16 17.89
C THR A 73 3.80 -18.38 17.76
N LEU A 74 3.57 -18.87 16.55
CA LEU A 74 2.74 -20.05 16.32
C LEU A 74 3.38 -21.32 16.88
N LEU A 75 4.70 -21.49 16.74
CA LEU A 75 5.43 -22.66 17.28
C LEU A 75 5.52 -22.66 18.81
N ALA A 76 5.47 -21.51 19.46
CA ALA A 76 5.47 -21.41 20.91
C ALA A 76 4.13 -21.83 21.55
N GLN A 77 3.04 -21.89 20.80
CA GLN A 77 1.72 -22.29 21.27
C GLN A 77 1.57 -23.81 21.24
N LYS A 78 1.15 -24.43 22.39
CA LYS A 78 0.98 -25.89 22.49
C LYS A 78 -0.31 -26.40 21.86
N ASP A 79 -1.37 -25.60 21.91
CA ASP A 79 -2.75 -25.97 21.49
C ASP A 79 -3.28 -24.95 20.49
N ILE A 80 -2.60 -24.82 19.36
CA ILE A 80 -2.98 -23.86 18.34
C ILE A 80 -4.25 -24.29 17.62
N THR A 81 -5.21 -23.38 17.52
CA THR A 81 -6.46 -23.62 16.82
C THR A 81 -6.36 -23.26 15.33
N ARG A 82 -7.23 -23.87 14.53
CA ARG A 82 -7.33 -23.51 13.10
C ARG A 82 -7.69 -22.02 12.88
N SER A 83 -8.43 -21.44 13.81
CA SER A 83 -8.80 -20.02 13.73
C SER A 83 -7.59 -19.11 13.90
N GLU A 84 -6.70 -19.41 14.85
CA GLU A 84 -5.47 -18.64 15.10
C GLU A 84 -4.51 -18.73 13.92
N ILE A 85 -4.37 -19.91 13.31
CA ILE A 85 -3.59 -20.06 12.09
C ILE A 85 -4.23 -19.24 10.95
N LYS A 86 -5.55 -19.25 10.83
CA LYS A 86 -6.27 -18.50 9.79
C LYS A 86 -6.05 -16.99 9.91
N SER A 87 -6.07 -16.43 11.11
CA SER A 87 -5.84 -14.99 11.35
C SER A 87 -4.40 -14.56 11.03
N SER A 88 -3.44 -15.49 11.14
CA SER A 88 -2.01 -15.26 10.84
C SER A 88 -1.64 -15.51 9.37
N PHE A 89 -2.58 -15.98 8.54
CA PHE A 89 -2.28 -16.43 7.18
C PHE A 89 -1.73 -15.30 6.29
N ALA A 90 -2.25 -14.08 6.44
CA ALA A 90 -1.75 -12.93 5.71
C ALA A 90 -0.29 -12.59 6.07
N SER A 91 0.09 -12.72 7.35
CA SER A 91 1.46 -12.52 7.83
C SER A 91 2.43 -13.55 7.23
N LEU A 92 2.00 -14.81 7.10
CA LEU A 92 2.82 -15.90 6.55
C LEU A 92 3.00 -15.79 5.02
N THR A 93 2.21 -15.00 4.34
CA THR A 93 2.21 -14.88 2.87
C THR A 93 2.63 -13.51 2.37
N ILE A 94 3.05 -12.62 3.25
CA ILE A 94 3.51 -11.28 2.86
C ILE A 94 4.79 -11.37 2.02
N GLY A 95 4.85 -10.58 0.95
CA GLY A 95 6.01 -10.52 0.07
C GLY A 95 7.00 -9.42 0.45
N SER A 96 8.18 -9.49 -0.15
CA SER A 96 9.19 -8.43 -0.09
C SER A 96 9.37 -7.83 -1.46
N ALA A 97 9.33 -6.51 -1.57
CA ALA A 97 9.53 -5.80 -2.83
C ALA A 97 9.93 -4.34 -2.57
N ALA A 98 10.48 -3.71 -3.59
CA ALA A 98 10.69 -2.26 -3.59
C ALA A 98 10.19 -1.66 -4.91
N VAL A 99 9.68 -0.45 -4.86
CA VAL A 99 9.21 0.29 -6.02
C VAL A 99 9.57 1.77 -5.89
N GLY A 100 9.93 2.38 -7.03
CA GLY A 100 10.09 3.82 -7.15
C GLY A 100 9.22 4.35 -8.29
N VAL A 101 8.51 5.45 -8.04
CA VAL A 101 7.68 6.14 -9.03
C VAL A 101 8.12 7.59 -9.11
N VAL A 102 8.53 8.01 -10.29
CA VAL A 102 8.85 9.42 -10.58
C VAL A 102 7.64 10.08 -11.23
N LEU A 103 7.16 11.14 -10.63
CA LEU A 103 6.16 12.04 -11.21
C LEU A 103 6.85 13.34 -11.62
N ALA A 104 6.54 13.81 -12.80
CA ALA A 104 7.16 15.02 -13.34
C ALA A 104 6.12 15.89 -14.07
N HIS A 105 6.29 17.20 -13.94
CA HIS A 105 5.51 18.17 -14.70
C HIS A 105 5.75 17.98 -16.20
N GLU A 106 4.73 18.18 -17.03
CA GLU A 106 4.80 18.00 -18.48
C GLU A 106 5.92 18.83 -19.15
N LYS A 107 6.26 19.99 -18.57
CA LYS A 107 7.35 20.84 -19.06
C LYS A 107 8.74 20.16 -19.08
N ILE A 108 8.96 19.17 -18.21
CA ILE A 108 10.23 18.47 -18.08
C ILE A 108 10.13 16.99 -18.43
N ALA A 109 8.92 16.41 -18.43
CA ALA A 109 8.69 15.02 -18.80
C ALA A 109 8.95 14.80 -20.29
N ARG A 110 9.85 13.89 -20.62
CA ARG A 110 10.18 13.55 -22.03
C ARG A 110 9.39 12.33 -22.51
N HIS A 111 9.12 11.41 -21.62
CA HIS A 111 8.44 10.14 -21.87
C HIS A 111 7.65 9.74 -20.63
N GLY A 112 6.73 8.79 -20.76
CA GLY A 112 6.01 8.20 -19.67
C GLY A 112 4.49 8.16 -19.88
N HIS A 113 3.83 7.64 -18.87
CA HIS A 113 2.38 7.63 -18.80
C HIS A 113 1.89 8.90 -18.09
N ARG A 114 0.69 9.35 -18.40
CA ARG A 114 0.07 10.48 -17.70
C ARG A 114 -0.77 9.97 -16.53
N LEU A 115 -0.60 10.58 -15.37
CA LEU A 115 -1.53 10.43 -14.27
C LEU A 115 -2.73 11.35 -14.54
N LEU A 116 -3.88 10.77 -14.84
CA LEU A 116 -5.08 11.54 -15.23
C LEU A 116 -5.93 11.91 -14.02
N GLY A 117 -5.79 11.22 -12.92
CA GLY A 117 -6.55 11.44 -11.70
C GLY A 117 -6.86 10.15 -10.97
N GLY A 118 -7.71 10.24 -9.97
CA GLY A 118 -8.15 9.10 -9.18
C GLY A 118 -9.22 9.49 -8.18
N VAL A 119 -9.87 8.50 -7.60
CA VAL A 119 -10.84 8.64 -6.53
C VAL A 119 -10.41 7.77 -5.36
N SER A 120 -10.51 8.30 -4.16
CA SER A 120 -10.31 7.57 -2.93
C SER A 120 -11.62 7.48 -2.15
N MET A 121 -11.92 6.29 -1.65
CA MET A 121 -13.02 6.06 -0.72
C MET A 121 -12.53 5.24 0.47
N ALA A 122 -13.17 5.39 1.62
CA ALA A 122 -12.83 4.67 2.83
C ALA A 122 -14.09 4.19 3.55
N GLU A 123 -14.05 2.96 4.08
CA GLU A 123 -15.06 2.40 4.97
C GLU A 123 -14.40 2.06 6.32
N THR A 124 -14.09 3.10 7.09
CA THR A 124 -13.30 3.03 8.32
C THR A 124 -13.96 2.26 9.46
N GLN A 125 -15.27 1.95 9.37
CA GLN A 125 -15.95 1.05 10.29
C GLN A 125 -15.37 -0.36 10.29
N PHE A 126 -14.62 -0.73 9.26
CA PHE A 126 -13.94 -2.02 9.12
C PHE A 126 -12.46 -2.00 9.57
N ASN A 127 -12.02 -0.98 10.29
CA ASN A 127 -10.62 -0.82 10.72
C ASN A 127 -10.09 -1.99 11.56
N GLN A 128 -10.97 -2.76 12.21
CA GLN A 128 -10.60 -3.91 13.04
C GLN A 128 -10.23 -5.17 12.24
N LEU A 129 -10.53 -5.23 10.94
CA LEU A 129 -10.32 -6.43 10.14
C LEU A 129 -8.84 -6.74 9.85
N CYS A 130 -7.96 -5.76 10.00
CA CYS A 130 -6.51 -5.94 9.88
C CYS A 130 -5.82 -5.04 10.90
N ARG A 131 -5.08 -5.64 11.82
CA ARG A 131 -4.36 -4.94 12.89
C ARG A 131 -2.90 -5.40 12.91
N GLY A 132 -1.98 -4.43 13.00
CA GLY A 132 -0.56 -4.68 13.22
C GLY A 132 -0.18 -4.44 14.68
N SER A 133 0.93 -5.04 15.12
CA SER A 133 1.51 -4.77 16.43
C SER A 133 2.08 -3.36 16.52
N ASP A 134 2.17 -2.88 17.76
CA ASP A 134 2.82 -1.61 18.07
C ASP A 134 4.33 -1.70 17.82
N ASP A 135 4.93 -0.54 17.54
CA ASP A 135 6.37 -0.39 17.44
C ASP A 135 6.99 -0.39 18.85
N SER A 136 7.98 -1.24 19.09
CA SER A 136 8.66 -1.34 20.38
C SER A 136 9.63 -0.17 20.68
N GLY A 137 9.80 0.76 19.74
CA GLY A 137 10.71 1.89 19.86
C GLY A 137 12.20 1.53 19.78
N ALA A 138 13.06 2.52 20.06
CA ALA A 138 14.50 2.34 20.02
C ALA A 138 14.97 1.43 21.16
N GLY A 139 15.59 0.31 20.82
CA GLY A 139 16.20 -0.63 21.80
C GLY A 139 15.32 -1.81 22.21
N GLY A 140 14.09 -1.92 21.71
CA GLY A 140 13.28 -3.14 21.85
C GLY A 140 13.64 -4.21 20.82
N GLU A 141 13.39 -5.48 21.14
CA GLU A 141 13.38 -6.52 20.11
C GLU A 141 12.18 -6.30 19.18
N TRP A 142 12.45 -6.15 17.88
CA TRP A 142 11.40 -5.94 16.90
C TRP A 142 10.77 -7.28 16.52
N SER A 143 9.59 -7.53 17.04
CA SER A 143 8.80 -8.74 16.80
C SER A 143 7.43 -8.36 16.24
N PRO A 144 7.35 -7.97 14.96
CA PRO A 144 6.10 -7.53 14.38
C PRO A 144 5.10 -8.69 14.28
N LEU A 145 3.84 -8.42 14.61
CA LEU A 145 2.73 -9.35 14.47
C LEU A 145 1.58 -8.65 13.73
N MET A 146 0.82 -9.41 12.97
CA MET A 146 -0.36 -8.92 12.29
C MET A 146 -1.48 -9.97 12.34
N GLU A 147 -2.67 -9.54 12.68
CA GLU A 147 -3.89 -10.32 12.63
C GLU A 147 -4.81 -9.79 11.53
N THR A 148 -5.41 -10.70 10.77
CA THR A 148 -6.28 -10.30 9.66
C THR A 148 -7.50 -11.25 9.57
N ASP A 149 -8.70 -10.71 9.63
CA ASP A 149 -9.88 -11.39 9.12
C ASP A 149 -9.90 -11.31 7.58
N SER A 150 -9.13 -12.20 6.98
CA SER A 150 -8.88 -12.18 5.54
C SER A 150 -10.15 -12.39 4.71
N GLU A 151 -11.15 -13.10 5.23
CA GLU A 151 -12.39 -13.41 4.52
C GLU A 151 -13.30 -12.19 4.48
N THR A 152 -13.60 -11.59 5.62
CA THR A 152 -14.42 -10.38 5.69
C THR A 152 -13.74 -9.21 4.99
N LEU A 153 -12.42 -9.06 5.18
CA LEU A 153 -11.63 -8.01 4.51
C LEU A 153 -11.68 -8.14 2.99
N MET A 154 -11.61 -9.36 2.45
CA MET A 154 -11.74 -9.61 1.02
C MET A 154 -13.11 -9.21 0.49
N LEU A 155 -14.18 -9.62 1.15
CA LEU A 155 -15.55 -9.33 0.73
C LEU A 155 -15.83 -7.82 0.75
N GLU A 156 -15.58 -7.16 1.88
CA GLU A 156 -15.84 -5.73 2.04
C GLU A 156 -14.91 -4.86 1.19
N GLY A 157 -13.65 -5.26 1.06
CA GLY A 157 -12.69 -4.58 0.19
C GLY A 157 -13.07 -4.65 -1.28
N CYS A 158 -13.52 -5.80 -1.78
CA CYS A 158 -13.99 -5.93 -3.16
C CYS A 158 -15.29 -5.15 -3.41
N ARG A 159 -16.20 -5.11 -2.42
CA ARG A 159 -17.40 -4.28 -2.47
C ARG A 159 -17.06 -2.78 -2.53
N LEU A 160 -16.11 -2.34 -1.71
CA LEU A 160 -15.63 -0.96 -1.74
C LEU A 160 -14.92 -0.63 -3.08
N ALA A 161 -14.16 -1.57 -3.64
CA ALA A 161 -13.53 -1.41 -4.94
C ALA A 161 -14.57 -1.16 -6.05
N GLY A 162 -15.68 -1.90 -6.06
CA GLY A 162 -16.79 -1.67 -7.00
C GLY A 162 -17.39 -0.27 -6.87
N LYS A 163 -17.66 0.20 -5.63
CA LYS A 163 -18.14 1.56 -5.37
C LYS A 163 -17.14 2.62 -5.85
N THR A 164 -15.87 2.43 -5.51
CA THR A 164 -14.79 3.36 -5.88
C THR A 164 -14.62 3.42 -7.39
N TRP A 165 -14.70 2.28 -8.07
CA TRP A 165 -14.65 2.23 -9.53
C TRP A 165 -15.84 2.95 -10.17
N GLY A 166 -17.06 2.73 -9.68
CA GLY A 166 -18.24 3.46 -10.12
C GLY A 166 -18.03 4.98 -10.03
N ARG A 167 -17.53 5.45 -8.88
CA ARG A 167 -17.24 6.88 -8.69
C ARG A 167 -16.08 7.37 -9.57
N THR A 168 -15.06 6.55 -9.82
CA THR A 168 -13.95 6.90 -10.72
C THR A 168 -14.45 7.12 -12.15
N ARG A 169 -15.32 6.23 -12.65
CA ARG A 169 -15.94 6.39 -13.98
C ARG A 169 -16.71 7.68 -14.11
N GLU A 170 -17.51 8.04 -13.11
CA GLU A 170 -18.26 9.29 -13.09
C GLU A 170 -17.34 10.52 -13.16
N VAL A 171 -16.28 10.53 -12.31
CA VAL A 171 -15.37 11.68 -12.21
C VAL A 171 -14.49 11.85 -13.44
N LEU A 172 -14.01 10.75 -14.01
CA LEU A 172 -13.10 10.78 -15.17
C LEU A 172 -13.85 10.65 -16.51
N GLY A 173 -15.15 10.41 -16.49
CA GLY A 173 -15.95 10.23 -17.70
C GLY A 173 -15.63 8.93 -18.44
N TRP A 174 -15.15 7.89 -17.73
CA TRP A 174 -14.72 6.62 -18.33
C TRP A 174 -15.84 5.58 -18.34
N ASN A 175 -15.73 4.64 -19.27
CA ASN A 175 -16.49 3.40 -19.29
C ASN A 175 -15.51 2.19 -19.24
N ASN A 176 -16.05 0.98 -19.06
CA ASN A 176 -15.21 -0.21 -18.88
C ASN A 176 -14.43 -0.56 -20.15
N GLU A 177 -14.98 -0.28 -21.34
CA GLU A 177 -14.39 -0.59 -22.65
C GLU A 177 -13.13 0.25 -22.92
N GLU A 178 -12.96 1.38 -22.25
CA GLU A 178 -11.78 2.24 -22.36
C GLU A 178 -10.61 1.76 -21.49
N VAL A 179 -10.87 0.81 -20.57
CA VAL A 179 -9.84 0.27 -19.68
C VAL A 179 -9.10 -0.87 -20.35
N SER A 180 -7.89 -0.61 -20.78
CA SER A 180 -7.07 -1.64 -21.44
C SER A 180 -6.30 -2.54 -20.47
N ARG A 181 -6.04 -2.09 -19.25
CA ARG A 181 -5.30 -2.87 -18.22
C ARG A 181 -5.68 -2.44 -16.81
N VAL A 182 -5.71 -3.43 -15.90
CA VAL A 182 -5.97 -3.23 -14.46
C VAL A 182 -4.81 -3.82 -13.67
N PHE A 183 -4.29 -3.07 -12.73
CA PHE A 183 -3.28 -3.50 -11.77
C PHE A 183 -3.86 -3.38 -10.37
N CYS A 184 -4.38 -4.47 -9.85
CA CYS A 184 -5.00 -4.52 -8.53
C CYS A 184 -4.03 -5.01 -7.45
N HIS A 185 -4.42 -4.84 -6.20
CA HIS A 185 -3.74 -5.44 -5.06
C HIS A 185 -3.71 -6.97 -5.20
N GLN A 186 -2.54 -7.58 -4.98
CA GLN A 186 -2.31 -9.00 -5.24
C GLN A 186 -2.35 -9.81 -3.95
N VAL A 187 -3.52 -10.33 -3.61
CA VAL A 187 -3.75 -11.16 -2.42
C VAL A 187 -3.90 -12.65 -2.78
N GLY A 188 -4.37 -12.94 -3.98
CA GLY A 188 -4.58 -14.31 -4.45
C GLY A 188 -5.62 -14.40 -5.56
N LYS A 189 -5.74 -15.60 -6.17
CA LYS A 189 -6.64 -15.81 -7.32
C LYS A 189 -8.12 -15.56 -6.99
N GLY A 190 -8.57 -15.97 -5.80
CA GLY A 190 -9.94 -15.77 -5.36
C GLY A 190 -10.30 -14.29 -5.19
N HIS A 191 -9.40 -13.52 -4.53
CA HIS A 191 -9.54 -12.09 -4.37
C HIS A 191 -9.59 -11.38 -5.73
N ARG A 192 -8.67 -11.70 -6.63
CA ARG A 192 -8.64 -11.13 -7.97
C ARG A 192 -9.96 -11.36 -8.72
N LYS A 193 -10.47 -12.60 -8.72
CA LYS A 193 -11.74 -12.93 -9.36
C LYS A 193 -12.89 -12.11 -8.79
N LEU A 194 -13.04 -12.10 -7.46
CA LEU A 194 -14.11 -11.37 -6.80
C LEU A 194 -14.01 -9.85 -7.05
N MET A 195 -12.80 -9.31 -7.10
CA MET A 195 -12.60 -7.90 -7.41
C MET A 195 -13.04 -7.57 -8.85
N TYR A 196 -12.63 -8.35 -9.84
CA TYR A 196 -13.06 -8.14 -11.22
C TYR A 196 -14.59 -8.23 -11.39
N GLU A 197 -15.22 -9.19 -10.72
CA GLU A 197 -16.69 -9.31 -10.69
C GLU A 197 -17.36 -8.04 -10.12
N ASN A 198 -16.79 -7.46 -9.06
CA ASN A 198 -17.34 -6.24 -8.44
C ASN A 198 -17.12 -4.96 -9.25
N VAL A 199 -16.04 -4.88 -10.01
CA VAL A 199 -15.75 -3.71 -10.86
C VAL A 199 -16.30 -3.87 -12.29
N GLY A 200 -16.78 -5.06 -12.67
CA GLY A 200 -17.29 -5.35 -14.00
C GLY A 200 -16.22 -5.27 -15.09
N LEU A 201 -14.99 -5.68 -14.78
CA LEU A 201 -13.85 -5.76 -15.70
C LEU A 201 -13.41 -7.22 -15.82
N ASP A 202 -13.07 -7.69 -17.01
CA ASP A 202 -12.60 -9.04 -17.30
C ASP A 202 -11.06 -9.15 -17.30
#